data_15e7f7408f505d35c5a8ccbb49fe1a49
#
_entry.id   15e7f7408f505d35c5a8ccbb49fe1a49
#
_cell.length_a   1.000
_cell.length_b   1.000
_cell.length_c   1.000
_cell.angle_alpha   90.00
_cell.angle_beta   90.00
_cell.angle_gamma   90.00
#
_symmetry.space_group_name_H-M   'P 1'
#
loop_
_entity.id
_entity.type
_entity.pdbx_description
1 polymer ?
#
loop_
_entity_poly.entity_id
_entity_poly.type
_entity_poly.pdbx_seq_one_letter_code
_entity_poly.pdbx_strand_id
1 'polypeptide(L)'
;VIEGLYDGVTTSELDNLAAEVAATNTITHPDYALLASRIAVSNLHKNTKKSFSETVKDLYEYIDPKTNEKAPLISDEVYSVIKKNADVLDSTIIYDRDFRYDFFGFKTLERSYLLKLNGEVAERPQQMLMRVAIGIHTDDIDSAIATYNYMSEGWFTHATPTLFNSGTPKPQMSSCFLLTTKEDSISGIYDTLKQCAQISQSAGGIGLSIHDIRATGSYIKGTNGTSTVSYTHLRAHE
;
A
#
# COMPACT_ATOMS: atom_id res chain seq x y z
N VAL A 1 10.37 20.50 22.72
CA VAL A 1 10.53 19.10 23.19
C VAL A 1 10.51 19.05 24.71
N ILE A 2 11.36 19.81 25.41
CA ILE A 2 11.49 19.75 26.90
C ILE A 2 10.13 20.02 27.58
N GLU A 3 9.36 20.98 27.10
CA GLU A 3 8.04 21.35 27.67
C GLU A 3 6.96 20.26 27.48
N GLY A 4 7.18 19.32 26.58
CA GLY A 4 6.27 18.18 26.33
C GLY A 4 6.67 16.89 27.06
N LEU A 5 7.69 16.92 27.93
CA LEU A 5 8.11 15.75 28.71
C LEU A 5 7.19 15.51 29.90
N TYR A 6 6.89 14.25 30.14
CA TYR A 6 6.18 13.79 31.34
C TYR A 6 6.88 12.55 31.92
N ASP A 7 6.61 12.25 33.18
CA ASP A 7 7.20 11.07 33.83
C ASP A 7 6.67 9.78 33.21
N GLY A 8 7.60 8.89 32.84
CA GLY A 8 7.26 7.61 32.15
C GLY A 8 7.19 7.67 30.63
N VAL A 9 7.52 8.83 29.98
CA VAL A 9 7.62 8.90 28.52
C VAL A 9 8.63 7.88 27.98
N THR A 10 8.23 7.13 26.96
CA THR A 10 9.14 6.16 26.30
C THR A 10 10.08 6.86 25.32
N THR A 11 11.20 6.23 25.00
CA THR A 11 12.15 6.76 24.00
C THR A 11 11.53 6.88 22.62
N SER A 12 10.60 5.99 22.26
CA SER A 12 9.87 6.04 20.99
C SER A 12 8.92 7.23 20.92
N GLU A 13 8.18 7.52 21.99
CA GLU A 13 7.30 8.71 22.09
C GLU A 13 8.12 10.00 22.05
N LEU A 14 9.28 10.01 22.71
CA LEU A 14 10.19 11.15 22.69
C LEU A 14 10.74 11.40 21.28
N ASP A 15 11.16 10.37 20.58
CA ASP A 15 11.61 10.48 19.18
C ASP A 15 10.49 11.01 18.27
N ASN A 16 9.25 10.53 18.44
CA ASN A 16 8.11 11.03 17.68
C ASN A 16 7.83 12.51 17.96
N LEU A 17 7.79 12.90 19.23
CA LEU A 17 7.62 14.30 19.64
C LEU A 17 8.74 15.19 19.06
N ALA A 18 9.98 14.73 19.12
CA ALA A 18 11.13 15.47 18.58
C ALA A 18 11.04 15.64 17.05
N ALA A 19 10.62 14.59 16.33
CA ALA A 19 10.41 14.65 14.88
C ALA A 19 9.28 15.63 14.51
N GLU A 20 8.15 15.61 15.22
CA GLU A 20 7.02 16.51 15.00
C GLU A 20 7.40 17.98 15.28
N VAL A 21 8.08 18.24 16.40
CA VAL A 21 8.59 19.59 16.72
C VAL A 21 9.58 20.08 15.67
N ALA A 22 10.48 19.21 15.18
CA ALA A 22 11.37 19.58 14.08
C ALA A 22 10.57 19.87 12.80
N ALA A 23 9.57 19.04 12.46
CA ALA A 23 8.73 19.25 11.28
C ALA A 23 7.99 20.60 11.31
N THR A 24 7.46 21.03 12.46
CA THR A 24 6.81 22.36 12.61
C THR A 24 7.77 23.52 12.39
N ASN A 25 9.06 23.34 12.68
CA ASN A 25 10.09 24.37 12.48
C ASN A 25 10.60 24.49 11.04
N THR A 26 10.08 23.69 10.12
CA THR A 26 10.42 23.77 8.68
C THR A 26 10.14 25.16 8.08
N ILE A 27 9.19 25.89 8.66
CA ILE A 27 8.88 27.29 8.27
C ILE A 27 10.09 28.21 8.55
N THR A 28 10.87 27.92 9.59
CA THR A 28 12.05 28.72 9.99
C THR A 28 13.27 28.36 9.12
N HIS A 29 13.49 27.07 8.87
CA HIS A 29 14.59 26.61 8.01
C HIS A 29 14.28 25.24 7.39
N PRO A 30 14.54 25.03 6.08
CA PRO A 30 14.23 23.79 5.39
C PRO A 30 14.95 22.55 5.96
N ASP A 31 16.12 22.69 6.55
CA ASP A 31 16.87 21.58 7.14
C ASP A 31 16.15 20.90 8.31
N TYR A 32 15.18 21.58 8.94
CA TYR A 32 14.34 20.95 9.95
C TYR A 32 13.48 19.81 9.39
N ALA A 33 13.10 19.85 8.09
CA ALA A 33 12.42 18.74 7.44
C ALA A 33 13.30 17.49 7.36
N LEU A 34 14.60 17.68 7.06
CA LEU A 34 15.59 16.60 7.04
C LEU A 34 15.85 16.04 8.44
N LEU A 35 15.97 16.94 9.44
CA LEU A 35 16.14 16.52 10.83
C LEU A 35 14.94 15.70 11.31
N ALA A 36 13.73 16.16 11.05
CA ALA A 36 12.49 15.47 11.40
C ALA A 36 12.42 14.07 10.77
N SER A 37 12.74 13.98 9.49
CA SER A 37 12.79 12.70 8.77
C SER A 37 13.81 11.74 9.37
N ARG A 38 15.03 12.19 9.63
CA ARG A 38 16.10 11.35 10.19
C ARG A 38 15.75 10.82 11.56
N ILE A 39 15.11 11.62 12.42
CA ILE A 39 14.64 11.16 13.73
C ILE A 39 13.55 10.10 13.55
N ALA A 40 12.56 10.34 12.70
CA ALA A 40 11.46 9.41 12.46
C ALA A 40 11.93 8.08 11.87
N VAL A 41 12.83 8.10 10.85
CA VAL A 41 13.45 6.90 10.28
C VAL A 41 14.25 6.13 11.33
N SER A 42 15.06 6.84 12.14
CA SER A 42 15.84 6.22 13.22
C SER A 42 14.92 5.53 14.24
N ASN A 43 13.80 6.18 14.61
CA ASN A 43 12.81 5.58 15.50
C ASN A 43 12.19 4.31 14.92
N LEU A 44 11.77 4.32 13.63
CA LEU A 44 11.29 3.11 12.98
C LEU A 44 12.34 1.99 13.00
N HIS A 45 13.60 2.31 12.71
CA HIS A 45 14.69 1.32 12.70
C HIS A 45 14.96 0.72 14.09
N LYS A 46 14.74 1.47 15.18
CA LYS A 46 14.85 0.93 16.55
C LYS A 46 13.73 -0.07 16.87
N ASN A 47 12.55 0.15 16.31
CA ASN A 47 11.35 -0.62 16.61
C ASN A 47 11.09 -1.78 15.62
N THR A 48 11.92 -1.94 14.57
CA THR A 48 11.76 -2.96 13.51
C THR A 48 12.99 -3.80 13.33
N LYS A 49 12.81 -5.03 12.86
CA LYS A 49 13.92 -5.95 12.56
C LYS A 49 14.75 -5.43 11.38
N LYS A 50 16.07 -5.64 11.49
CA LYS A 50 17.00 -5.32 10.40
C LYS A 50 17.00 -6.38 9.30
N SER A 51 16.88 -7.68 9.65
CA SER A 51 16.87 -8.75 8.66
C SER A 51 15.55 -8.75 7.90
N PHE A 52 15.61 -8.65 6.58
CA PHE A 52 14.47 -8.73 5.70
C PHE A 52 13.82 -10.11 5.73
N SER A 53 14.63 -11.16 5.67
CA SER A 53 14.15 -12.55 5.69
C SER A 53 13.41 -12.88 6.98
N GLU A 54 13.88 -12.40 8.13
CA GLU A 54 13.18 -12.56 9.42
C GLU A 54 11.88 -11.76 9.48
N THR A 55 11.87 -10.54 8.96
CA THR A 55 10.64 -9.72 8.87
C THR A 55 9.59 -10.42 8.02
N VAL A 56 9.99 -10.93 6.85
CA VAL A 56 9.10 -11.66 5.95
C VAL A 56 8.59 -12.95 6.60
N LYS A 57 9.42 -13.64 7.39
CA LYS A 57 9.00 -14.82 8.16
C LYS A 57 7.91 -14.47 9.16
N ASP A 58 8.07 -13.40 9.93
CA ASP A 58 7.04 -12.94 10.88
C ASP A 58 5.72 -12.58 10.18
N LEU A 59 5.80 -11.90 9.02
CA LEU A 59 4.64 -11.54 8.20
C LEU A 59 3.94 -12.77 7.61
N TYR A 60 4.69 -13.80 7.25
CA TYR A 60 4.15 -15.05 6.72
C TYR A 60 3.53 -15.95 7.79
N GLU A 61 4.16 -16.04 8.96
CA GLU A 61 3.71 -16.87 10.09
C GLU A 61 2.65 -16.16 10.95
N TYR A 62 2.18 -14.98 10.56
CA TYR A 62 1.26 -14.19 11.34
C TYR A 62 -0.05 -14.92 11.65
N ILE A 63 -0.45 -14.84 12.89
CA ILE A 63 -1.72 -15.36 13.42
C ILE A 63 -2.53 -14.16 13.90
N ASP A 64 -3.76 -14.01 13.40
CA ASP A 64 -4.66 -12.95 13.86
C ASP A 64 -5.04 -13.20 15.33
N PRO A 65 -4.71 -12.28 16.26
CA PRO A 65 -4.99 -12.47 17.68
C PRO A 65 -6.49 -12.48 18.02
N LYS A 66 -7.35 -11.98 17.11
CA LYS A 66 -8.80 -11.96 17.34
C LYS A 66 -9.46 -13.29 16.96
N THR A 67 -9.02 -13.89 15.87
CA THR A 67 -9.60 -15.14 15.35
C THR A 67 -8.78 -16.37 15.74
N ASN A 68 -7.52 -16.19 16.13
CA ASN A 68 -6.52 -17.22 16.36
C ASN A 68 -6.28 -18.11 15.11
N GLU A 69 -6.50 -17.56 13.93
CA GLU A 69 -6.28 -18.22 12.65
C GLU A 69 -5.04 -17.66 11.95
N LYS A 70 -4.42 -18.48 11.09
CA LYS A 70 -3.32 -18.02 10.24
C LYS A 70 -3.84 -16.98 9.27
N ALA A 71 -3.20 -15.82 9.25
CA ALA A 71 -3.52 -14.69 8.38
C ALA A 71 -2.24 -14.14 7.71
N PRO A 72 -1.57 -14.94 6.85
CA PRO A 72 -0.30 -14.56 6.26
C PRO A 72 -0.46 -13.29 5.42
N LEU A 73 0.50 -12.36 5.56
CA LEU A 73 0.58 -11.13 4.77
C LEU A 73 1.50 -11.30 3.55
N ILE A 74 2.24 -12.40 3.47
CA ILE A 74 3.11 -12.77 2.36
C ILE A 74 2.57 -14.05 1.72
N SER A 75 2.62 -14.17 0.39
CA SER A 75 2.22 -15.38 -0.32
C SER A 75 3.21 -16.54 -0.11
N ASP A 76 2.73 -17.78 -0.24
CA ASP A 76 3.57 -18.98 -0.11
C ASP A 76 4.73 -18.99 -1.11
N GLU A 77 4.46 -18.56 -2.34
CA GLU A 77 5.44 -18.48 -3.42
C GLU A 77 6.56 -17.50 -3.06
N VAL A 78 6.21 -16.26 -2.72
CA VAL A 78 7.18 -15.20 -2.38
C VAL A 78 7.97 -15.57 -1.12
N TYR A 79 7.31 -16.14 -0.10
CA TYR A 79 8.00 -16.62 1.10
C TYR A 79 9.05 -17.69 0.77
N SER A 80 8.70 -18.66 -0.08
CA SER A 80 9.59 -19.73 -0.50
C SER A 80 10.82 -19.19 -1.24
N VAL A 81 10.64 -18.22 -2.14
CA VAL A 81 11.71 -17.56 -2.87
C VAL A 81 12.63 -16.79 -1.93
N ILE A 82 12.08 -15.99 -1.02
CA ILE A 82 12.87 -15.20 -0.06
C ILE A 82 13.64 -16.11 0.88
N LYS A 83 13.03 -17.17 1.40
CA LYS A 83 13.69 -18.15 2.28
C LYS A 83 14.87 -18.83 1.60
N LYS A 84 14.75 -19.18 0.32
CA LYS A 84 15.82 -19.82 -0.46
C LYS A 84 17.00 -18.87 -0.71
N ASN A 85 16.76 -17.58 -0.83
CA ASN A 85 17.75 -16.55 -1.20
C ASN A 85 18.03 -15.56 -0.06
N ALA A 86 17.78 -15.92 1.19
CA ALA A 86 17.79 -15.02 2.33
C ALA A 86 19.11 -14.24 2.47
N ASP A 87 20.26 -14.91 2.40
CA ASP A 87 21.58 -14.31 2.60
C ASP A 87 21.87 -13.24 1.52
N VAL A 88 21.52 -13.53 0.27
CA VAL A 88 21.71 -12.60 -0.85
C VAL A 88 20.80 -11.38 -0.71
N LEU A 89 19.53 -11.59 -0.42
CA LEU A 89 18.54 -10.53 -0.28
C LEU A 89 18.82 -9.64 0.93
N ASP A 90 19.12 -10.24 2.09
CA ASP A 90 19.45 -9.49 3.32
C ASP A 90 20.71 -8.63 3.14
N SER A 91 21.73 -9.13 2.41
CA SER A 91 22.97 -8.39 2.15
C SER A 91 22.81 -7.30 1.08
N THR A 92 21.83 -7.43 0.19
CA THR A 92 21.58 -6.47 -0.90
C THR A 92 20.88 -5.19 -0.41
N ILE A 93 20.10 -5.26 0.66
CA ILE A 93 19.31 -4.13 1.13
C ILE A 93 20.20 -3.05 1.76
N ILE A 94 20.07 -1.82 1.26
CA ILE A 94 20.84 -0.64 1.72
C ILE A 94 19.90 0.26 2.55
N TYR A 95 19.89 0.05 3.86
CA TYR A 95 19.00 0.76 4.80
C TYR A 95 19.29 2.27 4.90
N ASP A 96 20.49 2.71 4.61
CA ASP A 96 20.85 4.14 4.59
C ASP A 96 20.02 4.94 3.58
N ARG A 97 19.46 4.28 2.58
CA ARG A 97 18.57 4.91 1.60
C ARG A 97 17.22 5.34 2.20
N ASP A 98 16.80 4.79 3.35
CA ASP A 98 15.61 5.26 4.07
C ASP A 98 15.74 6.71 4.53
N PHE A 99 16.95 7.20 4.80
CA PHE A 99 17.22 8.59 5.19
C PHE A 99 17.15 9.61 4.04
N ARG A 100 16.81 9.18 2.83
CA ARG A 100 16.58 10.08 1.68
C ARG A 100 15.14 10.61 1.61
N TYR A 101 14.20 9.98 2.29
CA TYR A 101 12.83 10.47 2.35
C TYR A 101 12.77 11.77 3.15
N ASP A 102 11.91 12.70 2.75
CA ASP A 102 11.51 13.81 3.61
C ASP A 102 10.53 13.32 4.70
N PHE A 103 10.22 14.17 5.65
CA PHE A 103 9.35 13.80 6.78
C PHE A 103 7.95 13.39 6.31
N PHE A 104 7.37 14.14 5.36
CA PHE A 104 6.04 13.87 4.85
C PHE A 104 5.97 12.55 4.07
N GLY A 105 6.92 12.34 3.17
CA GLY A 105 7.04 11.10 2.39
C GLY A 105 7.24 9.88 3.30
N PHE A 106 8.15 9.98 4.27
CA PHE A 106 8.40 8.90 5.21
C PHE A 106 7.15 8.58 6.07
N LYS A 107 6.49 9.61 6.64
CA LYS A 107 5.25 9.40 7.42
C LYS A 107 4.11 8.85 6.60
N THR A 108 4.04 9.18 5.32
CA THR A 108 3.08 8.59 4.37
C THR A 108 3.34 7.09 4.18
N LEU A 109 4.61 6.68 4.00
CA LEU A 109 4.99 5.26 3.92
C LEU A 109 4.64 4.52 5.21
N GLU A 110 5.09 5.03 6.35
CA GLU A 110 4.87 4.44 7.67
C GLU A 110 3.38 4.25 7.98
N ARG A 111 2.57 5.28 7.71
CA ARG A 111 1.14 5.26 8.01
C ARG A 111 0.36 4.32 7.11
N SER A 112 0.64 4.33 5.80
CA SER A 112 -0.26 3.81 4.79
C SER A 112 0.30 2.66 3.94
N TYR A 113 1.62 2.47 3.85
CA TYR A 113 2.22 1.54 2.90
C TYR A 113 2.95 0.35 3.54
N LEU A 114 3.62 0.58 4.66
CA LEU A 114 4.39 -0.48 5.32
C LEU A 114 3.45 -1.49 5.98
N LEU A 115 3.75 -2.78 5.83
CA LEU A 115 2.98 -3.86 6.43
C LEU A 115 3.09 -3.82 7.96
N LYS A 116 1.99 -4.16 8.62
CA LYS A 116 1.83 -4.06 10.07
C LYS A 116 1.45 -5.41 10.66
N LEU A 117 1.96 -5.69 11.85
CA LEU A 117 1.55 -6.79 12.69
C LEU A 117 0.90 -6.22 13.96
N ASN A 118 -0.31 -6.64 14.26
CA ASN A 118 -1.08 -6.15 15.43
C ASN A 118 -1.21 -4.61 15.52
N GLY A 119 -1.23 -3.93 14.37
CA GLY A 119 -1.29 -2.47 14.30
C GLY A 119 0.05 -1.76 14.32
N GLU A 120 1.15 -2.44 14.68
CA GLU A 120 2.51 -1.91 14.68
C GLU A 120 3.23 -2.19 13.37
N VAL A 121 4.02 -1.22 12.88
CA VAL A 121 4.78 -1.35 11.65
C VAL A 121 5.86 -2.42 11.80
N ALA A 122 5.87 -3.40 10.91
CA ALA A 122 6.85 -4.49 10.89
C ALA A 122 7.92 -4.33 9.81
N GLU A 123 7.57 -3.71 8.68
CA GLU A 123 8.46 -3.49 7.53
C GLU A 123 9.17 -2.14 7.62
N ARG A 124 10.42 -2.08 7.11
CA ARG A 124 11.10 -0.83 6.75
C ARG A 124 10.83 -0.45 5.28
N PRO A 125 10.98 0.82 4.87
CA PRO A 125 10.78 1.20 3.48
C PRO A 125 11.60 0.37 2.48
N GLN A 126 12.89 0.11 2.75
CA GLN A 126 13.70 -0.72 1.87
C GLN A 126 13.25 -2.17 1.81
N GLN A 127 12.71 -2.72 2.89
CA GLN A 127 12.14 -4.07 2.91
C GLN A 127 10.86 -4.14 2.08
N MET A 128 9.99 -3.12 2.16
CA MET A 128 8.82 -2.99 1.30
C MET A 128 9.22 -2.99 -0.18
N LEU A 129 10.22 -2.18 -0.57
CA LEU A 129 10.68 -2.12 -1.96
C LEU A 129 11.23 -3.47 -2.44
N MET A 130 11.98 -4.19 -1.60
CA MET A 130 12.47 -5.53 -1.93
C MET A 130 11.31 -6.53 -2.04
N ARG A 131 10.34 -6.52 -1.13
CA ARG A 131 9.13 -7.35 -1.21
C ARG A 131 8.38 -7.12 -2.52
N VAL A 132 8.20 -5.85 -2.89
CA VAL A 132 7.52 -5.47 -4.14
C VAL A 132 8.27 -6.01 -5.35
N ALA A 133 9.60 -5.85 -5.40
CA ALA A 133 10.42 -6.35 -6.49
C ALA A 133 10.33 -7.87 -6.63
N ILE A 134 10.42 -8.62 -5.53
CA ILE A 134 10.29 -10.08 -5.56
C ILE A 134 8.87 -10.51 -5.94
N GLY A 135 7.84 -9.80 -5.47
CA GLY A 135 6.46 -10.08 -5.84
C GLY A 135 6.15 -9.86 -7.34
N ILE A 136 6.97 -9.07 -8.04
CA ILE A 136 6.87 -8.85 -9.49
C ILE A 136 7.65 -9.91 -10.28
N HIS A 137 8.88 -10.20 -9.85
CA HIS A 137 9.81 -11.05 -10.60
C HIS A 137 9.87 -12.50 -10.14
N THR A 138 9.26 -12.78 -8.99
CA THR A 138 9.22 -14.12 -8.37
C THR A 138 10.64 -14.72 -8.19
N ASP A 139 10.97 -15.75 -8.94
CA ASP A 139 12.24 -16.49 -8.87
C ASP A 139 13.41 -15.89 -9.67
N ASP A 140 13.15 -14.86 -10.48
CA ASP A 140 14.20 -14.08 -11.17
C ASP A 140 14.81 -13.05 -10.19
N ILE A 141 15.74 -13.54 -9.36
CA ILE A 141 16.37 -12.74 -8.30
C ILE A 141 17.20 -11.59 -8.85
N ASP A 142 17.86 -11.77 -10.00
CA ASP A 142 18.69 -10.72 -10.60
C ASP A 142 17.82 -9.55 -11.05
N SER A 143 16.70 -9.81 -11.71
CA SER A 143 15.72 -8.79 -12.09
C SER A 143 15.05 -8.15 -10.88
N ALA A 144 14.76 -8.91 -9.82
CA ALA A 144 14.23 -8.39 -8.58
C ALA A 144 15.21 -7.41 -7.90
N ILE A 145 16.48 -7.76 -7.81
CA ILE A 145 17.54 -6.88 -7.26
C ILE A 145 17.71 -5.61 -8.10
N ALA A 146 17.70 -5.73 -9.43
CA ALA A 146 17.78 -4.57 -10.33
C ALA A 146 16.58 -3.62 -10.11
N THR A 147 15.36 -4.16 -10.07
CA THR A 147 14.13 -3.38 -9.81
C THR A 147 14.14 -2.74 -8.43
N TYR A 148 14.56 -3.48 -7.39
CA TYR A 148 14.77 -2.92 -6.05
C TYR A 148 15.73 -1.72 -6.09
N ASN A 149 16.87 -1.85 -6.74
CA ASN A 149 17.85 -0.75 -6.81
C ASN A 149 17.28 0.49 -7.51
N TYR A 150 16.59 0.33 -8.64
CA TYR A 150 15.98 1.47 -9.33
C TYR A 150 14.92 2.18 -8.47
N MET A 151 14.05 1.43 -7.80
CA MET A 151 13.06 2.03 -6.88
C MET A 151 13.74 2.69 -5.67
N SER A 152 14.69 1.99 -5.07
CA SER A 152 15.42 2.42 -3.87
C SER A 152 16.28 3.67 -4.12
N GLU A 153 16.79 3.84 -5.33
CA GLU A 153 17.54 5.02 -5.76
C GLU A 153 16.64 6.17 -6.21
N GLY A 154 15.33 5.94 -6.35
CA GLY A 154 14.35 6.96 -6.70
C GLY A 154 14.21 7.22 -8.20
N TRP A 155 14.63 6.30 -9.07
CA TRP A 155 14.44 6.41 -10.51
C TRP A 155 12.98 6.32 -10.92
N PHE A 156 12.21 5.47 -10.22
CA PHE A 156 10.75 5.35 -10.37
C PHE A 156 10.12 4.79 -9.11
N THR A 157 8.80 4.88 -9.03
CA THR A 157 7.99 4.18 -8.04
C THR A 157 6.77 3.55 -8.71
N HIS A 158 6.27 2.48 -8.12
CA HIS A 158 5.01 1.89 -8.56
C HIS A 158 3.80 2.64 -8.00
N ALA A 159 2.65 2.44 -8.63
CA ALA A 159 1.37 2.91 -8.12
C ALA A 159 0.99 2.19 -6.81
N THR A 160 0.13 2.83 -6.03
CA THR A 160 -0.33 2.37 -4.71
C THR A 160 -0.74 0.89 -4.66
N PRO A 161 -1.55 0.34 -5.59
CA PRO A 161 -1.94 -1.07 -5.52
C PRO A 161 -0.76 -2.04 -5.63
N THR A 162 0.25 -1.70 -6.45
CA THR A 162 1.47 -2.52 -6.56
C THR A 162 2.27 -2.51 -5.26
N LEU A 163 2.45 -1.32 -4.64
CA LEU A 163 3.17 -1.19 -3.37
C LEU A 163 2.47 -1.93 -2.22
N PHE A 164 1.13 -1.93 -2.20
CA PHE A 164 0.37 -2.64 -1.18
C PHE A 164 0.35 -4.15 -1.39
N ASN A 165 0.06 -4.59 -2.62
CA ASN A 165 -0.38 -5.95 -2.87
C ASN A 165 0.71 -6.87 -3.42
N SER A 166 1.82 -6.32 -3.97
CA SER A 166 2.89 -7.15 -4.50
C SER A 166 3.53 -7.98 -3.39
N GLY A 167 3.66 -9.28 -3.62
CA GLY A 167 4.18 -10.25 -2.67
C GLY A 167 3.18 -10.74 -1.63
N THR A 168 1.94 -10.23 -1.62
CA THR A 168 0.87 -10.67 -0.71
C THR A 168 0.05 -11.82 -1.31
N PRO A 169 -0.79 -12.51 -0.52
CA PRO A 169 -1.65 -13.59 -1.00
C PRO A 169 -2.69 -13.16 -2.05
N LYS A 170 -2.99 -11.85 -2.16
CA LYS A 170 -3.92 -11.30 -3.15
C LYS A 170 -3.22 -10.21 -3.98
N PRO A 171 -2.36 -10.58 -4.93
CA PRO A 171 -1.45 -9.65 -5.59
C PRO A 171 -2.15 -8.85 -6.72
N GLN A 172 -3.20 -8.11 -6.41
CA GLN A 172 -3.81 -7.19 -7.36
C GLN A 172 -2.97 -5.93 -7.50
N MET A 173 -2.22 -5.82 -8.60
CA MET A 173 -1.24 -4.74 -8.81
C MET A 173 -1.70 -3.64 -9.77
N SER A 174 -2.82 -3.83 -10.49
CA SER A 174 -3.34 -2.80 -11.39
C SER A 174 -4.00 -1.66 -10.62
N SER A 175 -3.70 -0.42 -11.03
CA SER A 175 -4.24 0.78 -10.36
C SER A 175 -5.55 1.28 -10.96
N CYS A 176 -5.78 1.05 -12.26
CA CYS A 176 -6.92 1.60 -13.00
C CYS A 176 -7.53 0.56 -13.92
N PHE A 177 -8.86 0.59 -14.00
CA PHE A 177 -9.67 -0.32 -14.79
C PHE A 177 -10.69 0.45 -15.60
N LEU A 178 -10.87 0.06 -16.86
CA LEU A 178 -11.94 0.57 -17.73
C LEU A 178 -12.98 -0.51 -17.90
N LEU A 179 -14.22 -0.20 -17.55
CA LEU A 179 -15.37 -1.06 -17.68
C LEU A 179 -16.41 -0.45 -18.61
N THR A 180 -17.15 -1.31 -19.30
CA THR A 180 -18.33 -0.93 -20.07
C THR A 180 -19.49 -1.79 -19.58
N THR A 181 -20.69 -1.19 -19.47
CA THR A 181 -21.90 -1.95 -19.15
C THR A 181 -22.13 -3.04 -20.22
N LYS A 182 -22.27 -4.30 -19.78
CA LYS A 182 -22.32 -5.44 -20.70
C LYS A 182 -23.57 -5.49 -21.54
N GLU A 183 -24.71 -5.16 -20.94
CA GLU A 183 -26.03 -5.24 -21.54
C GLU A 183 -26.93 -4.13 -20.99
N ASP A 184 -27.84 -3.65 -21.84
CA ASP A 184 -28.92 -2.76 -21.44
C ASP A 184 -30.06 -3.57 -20.77
N SER A 185 -29.71 -4.19 -19.63
CA SER A 185 -30.63 -5.01 -18.83
C SER A 185 -30.30 -4.80 -17.33
N ILE A 186 -31.26 -5.12 -16.47
CA ILE A 186 -31.06 -5.08 -15.02
C ILE A 186 -29.88 -5.99 -14.62
N SER A 187 -29.81 -7.19 -15.18
CA SER A 187 -28.69 -8.11 -14.92
C SER A 187 -27.34 -7.51 -15.33
N GLY A 188 -27.24 -6.96 -16.55
CA GLY A 188 -26.00 -6.36 -17.06
C GLY A 188 -25.55 -5.16 -16.23
N ILE A 189 -26.49 -4.33 -15.75
CA ILE A 189 -26.19 -3.18 -14.86
C ILE A 189 -25.65 -3.68 -13.52
N TYR A 190 -26.32 -4.62 -12.86
CA TYR A 190 -25.88 -5.13 -11.56
C TYR A 190 -24.61 -5.98 -11.64
N ASP A 191 -24.38 -6.73 -12.72
CA ASP A 191 -23.13 -7.45 -12.96
C ASP A 191 -21.94 -6.47 -13.10
N THR A 192 -22.17 -5.36 -13.79
CA THR A 192 -21.15 -4.30 -13.91
C THR A 192 -20.89 -3.65 -12.55
N LEU A 193 -21.93 -3.36 -11.77
CA LEU A 193 -21.79 -2.81 -10.41
C LEU A 193 -21.03 -3.78 -9.49
N LYS A 194 -21.29 -5.08 -9.58
CA LYS A 194 -20.55 -6.10 -8.85
C LYS A 194 -19.06 -6.09 -9.20
N GLN A 195 -18.71 -5.98 -10.48
CA GLN A 195 -17.33 -5.86 -10.93
C GLN A 195 -16.67 -4.59 -10.37
N CYS A 196 -17.37 -3.46 -10.40
CA CYS A 196 -16.89 -2.22 -9.78
C CYS A 196 -16.58 -2.41 -8.28
N ALA A 197 -17.48 -3.06 -7.55
CA ALA A 197 -17.28 -3.32 -6.12
C ALA A 197 -16.06 -4.22 -5.85
N GLN A 198 -15.84 -5.27 -6.68
CA GLN A 198 -14.69 -6.17 -6.57
C GLN A 198 -13.35 -5.45 -6.85
N ILE A 199 -13.32 -4.57 -7.86
CA ILE A 199 -12.14 -3.76 -8.18
C ILE A 199 -11.87 -2.76 -7.05
N SER A 200 -12.91 -2.07 -6.57
CA SER A 200 -12.82 -1.10 -5.49
C SER A 200 -12.29 -1.71 -4.19
N GLN A 201 -12.65 -2.97 -3.90
CA GLN A 201 -12.13 -3.72 -2.74
C GLN A 201 -10.59 -3.82 -2.75
N SER A 202 -9.97 -3.83 -3.93
CA SER A 202 -8.51 -3.89 -4.10
C SER A 202 -7.86 -2.51 -4.29
N ALA A 203 -8.55 -1.43 -3.92
CA ALA A 203 -8.11 -0.04 -4.10
C ALA A 203 -7.85 0.36 -5.57
N GLY A 204 -8.50 -0.31 -6.54
CA GLY A 204 -8.43 0.02 -7.96
C GLY A 204 -9.33 1.22 -8.32
N GLY A 205 -8.81 2.16 -9.11
CA GLY A 205 -9.60 3.21 -9.74
C GLY A 205 -10.46 2.66 -10.89
N ILE A 206 -11.66 3.20 -11.10
CA ILE A 206 -12.60 2.68 -12.09
C ILE A 206 -13.08 3.79 -13.00
N GLY A 207 -12.90 3.61 -14.32
CA GLY A 207 -13.60 4.37 -15.34
C GLY A 207 -14.74 3.51 -15.90
N LEU A 208 -15.98 3.96 -15.74
CA LEU A 208 -17.16 3.23 -16.20
C LEU A 208 -17.80 3.94 -17.38
N SER A 209 -17.93 3.23 -18.53
CA SER A 209 -18.71 3.68 -19.67
C SER A 209 -20.13 3.10 -19.59
N ILE A 210 -21.12 3.99 -19.75
CA ILE A 210 -22.53 3.66 -19.71
C ILE A 210 -23.22 3.90 -21.07
N HIS A 211 -22.46 4.07 -22.15
CA HIS A 211 -22.99 4.45 -23.46
C HIS A 211 -23.93 3.38 -24.07
N ASP A 212 -23.81 2.11 -23.64
CA ASP A 212 -24.65 1.02 -24.10
C ASP A 212 -26.04 0.98 -23.43
N ILE A 213 -26.27 1.82 -22.41
CA ILE A 213 -27.58 1.93 -21.76
C ILE A 213 -28.48 2.87 -22.55
N ARG A 214 -29.74 2.43 -22.79
CA ARG A 214 -30.74 3.23 -23.51
C ARG A 214 -30.98 4.60 -22.85
N ALA A 215 -31.28 5.59 -23.67
CA ALA A 215 -31.56 6.94 -23.18
C ALA A 215 -32.82 6.99 -22.29
N THR A 216 -32.87 7.98 -21.41
CA THR A 216 -34.07 8.29 -20.61
C THR A 216 -35.25 8.55 -21.55
N GLY A 217 -36.42 8.00 -21.24
CA GLY A 217 -37.63 8.07 -22.07
C GLY A 217 -37.76 6.99 -23.12
N SER A 218 -36.72 6.15 -23.37
CA SER A 218 -36.80 5.04 -24.32
C SER A 218 -37.77 3.98 -23.83
N TYR A 219 -38.56 3.42 -24.75
CA TYR A 219 -39.54 2.37 -24.48
C TYR A 219 -38.87 1.06 -24.04
N ILE A 220 -39.39 0.45 -22.99
CA ILE A 220 -38.91 -0.86 -22.51
C ILE A 220 -39.76 -1.95 -23.15
N LYS A 221 -39.18 -2.69 -24.08
CA LYS A 221 -39.82 -3.78 -24.81
C LYS A 221 -40.40 -4.81 -23.82
N GLY A 222 -41.68 -5.16 -24.05
CA GLY A 222 -42.36 -6.15 -23.20
C GLY A 222 -43.01 -5.60 -21.92
N THR A 223 -42.92 -4.29 -21.69
CA THR A 223 -43.61 -3.60 -20.59
C THR A 223 -44.34 -2.35 -21.16
N ASN A 224 -45.22 -1.74 -20.37
CA ASN A 224 -45.84 -0.47 -20.73
C ASN A 224 -45.06 0.73 -20.16
N GLY A 225 -43.76 0.55 -19.87
CA GLY A 225 -42.90 1.52 -19.23
C GLY A 225 -41.84 2.12 -20.12
N THR A 226 -41.30 3.23 -19.67
CA THR A 226 -40.15 3.93 -20.28
C THR A 226 -38.97 3.95 -19.33
N SER A 227 -37.75 3.99 -19.87
CA SER A 227 -36.53 4.13 -19.11
C SER A 227 -36.46 5.50 -18.39
N THR A 228 -36.35 5.51 -17.08
CA THR A 228 -36.50 6.79 -16.35
C THR A 228 -35.28 7.20 -15.50
N VAL A 229 -34.34 6.31 -15.09
CA VAL A 229 -33.53 6.66 -13.93
C VAL A 229 -32.07 6.19 -13.92
N SER A 230 -31.51 5.59 -14.97
CA SER A 230 -30.15 5.04 -14.90
C SER A 230 -29.07 6.11 -14.64
N TYR A 231 -29.28 7.32 -15.09
CA TYR A 231 -28.27 8.40 -15.00
C TYR A 231 -28.35 9.22 -13.73
N THR A 232 -29.53 9.44 -13.16
CA THR A 232 -29.72 10.32 -12.00
C THR A 232 -29.24 9.72 -10.69
N HIS A 233 -29.23 8.39 -10.56
CA HIS A 233 -28.74 7.73 -9.34
C HIS A 233 -27.23 7.55 -9.27
N LEU A 234 -26.52 7.59 -10.40
CA LEU A 234 -25.05 7.57 -10.43
C LEU A 234 -24.42 8.93 -10.12
N ARG A 235 -25.18 10.04 -10.23
CA ARG A 235 -24.74 11.41 -9.91
C ARG A 235 -25.07 11.87 -8.50
N ALA A 236 -25.74 11.07 -7.69
CA ALA A 236 -26.22 11.50 -6.37
C ALA A 236 -25.12 11.62 -5.29
N HIS A 237 -23.85 11.53 -5.64
CA HIS A 237 -22.71 11.57 -4.71
C HIS A 237 -21.59 12.55 -5.15
N GLU A 238 -21.90 13.56 -5.94
CA GLU A 238 -21.01 14.74 -6.09
C GLU A 238 -21.42 15.86 -5.13
#